data_4a4375e2627bc001d82de9813e6f5013
#
_entry.id   4a4375e2627bc001d82de9813e6f5013
#
_cell.length_a   1.000
_cell.length_b   1.000
_cell.length_c   1.000
_cell.angle_alpha   90.00
_cell.angle_beta   90.00
_cell.angle_gamma   90.00
#
_symmetry.space_group_name_H-M   'P 1'
#
loop_
_entity.id
_entity.type
_entity.pdbx_description
1 polymer ?
#
loop_
_entity_poly.entity_id
_entity_poly.type
_entity_poly.pdbx_seq_one_letter_code
_entity_poly.pdbx_strand_id
1 'polypeptide(L)'
;MFQDLDSTLKAMLADAAAPPEVRAADVSFDTPDKDFSPTQTTVNLFLHDVQENRALRDTAPLLDRTDSQYVSRRPPLRVDCTYLVTVWSTQTGGLKAAEEHRLLGLVLLWLSRFEVIDDRFLQGGLTIPPQLYPLPATVAQQKEGQGMGQFWTALGVAPRPAFSLTVTIGLQPFDETVPYPAVQGVDVAPALLNHPALTGRVRNRTLAPVPAAQVTVIESGAATIADRSGAFAFSGLDFGAYTLLVRVPGQPDVRKLVTYDAAAQVHNVMVPGP
;
A
#
# COMPACT_ATOMS: atom_id res chain seq x y z
N MET A 1 -15.72 -3.15 18.00
CA MET A 1 -15.33 -2.03 17.09
C MET A 1 -16.46 -1.05 16.81
N PHE A 2 -17.68 -1.47 16.37
CA PHE A 2 -18.80 -0.51 16.27
C PHE A 2 -19.16 0.08 17.63
N GLN A 3 -19.21 -0.75 18.67
CA GLN A 3 -19.40 -0.30 20.05
C GLN A 3 -18.29 0.69 20.51
N ASP A 4 -17.06 0.52 20.03
CA ASP A 4 -15.96 1.45 20.35
C ASP A 4 -16.17 2.78 19.62
N LEU A 5 -16.77 2.76 18.40
CA LEU A 5 -17.16 3.96 17.69
C LEU A 5 -18.28 4.71 18.41
N ASP A 6 -19.30 3.99 18.91
CA ASP A 6 -20.36 4.59 19.76
C ASP A 6 -19.74 5.26 20.99
N SER A 7 -18.81 4.57 21.67
CA SER A 7 -18.10 5.12 22.84
C SER A 7 -17.27 6.35 22.48
N THR A 8 -16.63 6.35 21.31
CA THR A 8 -15.86 7.49 20.77
C THR A 8 -16.76 8.68 20.52
N LEU A 9 -17.90 8.49 19.84
CA LEU A 9 -18.86 9.55 19.55
C LEU A 9 -19.48 10.11 20.84
N LYS A 10 -19.75 9.25 21.81
CA LYS A 10 -20.21 9.66 23.14
C LYS A 10 -19.16 10.53 23.85
N ALA A 11 -17.89 10.16 23.79
CA ALA A 11 -16.80 10.95 24.36
C ALA A 11 -16.66 12.33 23.68
N MET A 12 -16.86 12.40 22.36
CA MET A 12 -16.85 13.67 21.63
C MET A 12 -17.97 14.61 22.08
N LEU A 13 -19.17 14.10 22.28
CA LEU A 13 -20.32 14.91 22.73
C LEU A 13 -20.20 15.34 24.19
N ALA A 14 -19.49 14.58 25.01
CA ALA A 14 -19.22 14.87 26.42
C ALA A 14 -17.98 15.76 26.65
N ASP A 15 -17.24 16.13 25.58
CA ASP A 15 -16.00 16.93 25.71
C ASP A 15 -16.25 18.28 26.39
N ALA A 16 -15.31 18.71 27.24
CA ALA A 16 -15.42 19.99 27.96
C ALA A 16 -15.55 21.21 27.05
N ALA A 17 -15.04 21.14 25.82
CA ALA A 17 -15.15 22.20 24.81
C ALA A 17 -16.45 22.15 24.00
N ALA A 18 -17.25 21.09 24.13
CA ALA A 18 -18.57 21.02 23.51
C ALA A 18 -19.54 22.02 24.14
N PRO A 19 -20.55 22.50 23.38
CA PRO A 19 -21.56 23.40 23.93
C PRO A 19 -22.20 22.81 25.20
N PRO A 20 -22.47 23.62 26.25
CA PRO A 20 -23.03 23.12 27.52
C PRO A 20 -24.31 22.30 27.35
N GLU A 21 -25.18 22.72 26.42
CA GLU A 21 -26.43 22.04 26.13
C GLU A 21 -26.21 20.65 25.49
N VAL A 22 -25.18 20.51 24.66
CA VAL A 22 -24.82 19.21 24.05
C VAL A 22 -24.33 18.27 25.15
N ARG A 23 -23.49 18.76 26.06
CA ARG A 23 -22.96 17.97 27.18
C ARG A 23 -24.04 17.60 28.22
N ALA A 24 -25.07 18.43 28.35
CA ALA A 24 -26.16 18.18 29.29
C ALA A 24 -27.19 17.18 28.75
N ALA A 25 -27.25 16.96 27.44
CA ALA A 25 -28.13 15.98 26.83
C ALA A 25 -27.63 14.55 27.06
N ASP A 26 -28.56 13.62 27.22
CA ASP A 26 -28.22 12.19 27.19
C ASP A 26 -27.85 11.75 25.77
N VAL A 27 -27.08 10.68 25.65
CA VAL A 27 -26.62 10.14 24.36
C VAL A 27 -27.08 8.69 24.23
N SER A 28 -27.94 8.44 23.22
CA SER A 28 -28.43 7.09 22.89
C SER A 28 -27.96 6.66 21.49
N PHE A 29 -27.85 5.36 21.31
CA PHE A 29 -27.55 4.70 20.03
C PHE A 29 -28.69 3.76 19.59
N ASP A 30 -29.81 3.78 20.31
CA ASP A 30 -30.94 2.91 20.06
C ASP A 30 -31.66 3.27 18.75
N THR A 31 -32.41 2.31 18.22
CA THR A 31 -33.30 2.55 17.07
C THR A 31 -34.41 3.56 17.47
N PRO A 32 -34.51 4.69 16.75
CA PRO A 32 -35.52 5.70 17.06
C PRO A 32 -36.86 5.33 16.44
N ASP A 33 -37.40 4.18 16.83
CA ASP A 33 -38.70 3.69 16.39
C ASP A 33 -39.88 4.31 17.22
N LYS A 34 -41.08 3.80 17.00
CA LYS A 34 -42.30 4.27 17.68
C LYS A 34 -42.26 4.12 19.20
N ASP A 35 -41.50 3.19 19.72
CA ASP A 35 -41.39 2.87 21.15
C ASP A 35 -40.24 3.65 21.83
N PHE A 36 -39.41 4.36 21.03
CA PHE A 36 -38.31 5.19 21.53
C PHE A 36 -38.86 6.45 22.23
N SER A 37 -38.83 6.45 23.56
CA SER A 37 -39.35 7.52 24.40
C SER A 37 -38.36 7.85 25.53
N PRO A 38 -37.33 8.65 25.26
CA PRO A 38 -36.33 8.99 26.27
C PRO A 38 -36.93 9.85 27.38
N THR A 39 -36.47 9.63 28.61
CA THR A 39 -36.90 10.33 29.81
C THR A 39 -36.20 11.66 30.05
N GLN A 40 -35.13 11.93 29.29
CA GLN A 40 -34.37 13.18 29.29
C GLN A 40 -34.17 13.67 27.85
N THR A 41 -33.86 14.96 27.70
CA THR A 41 -33.45 15.47 26.38
C THR A 41 -32.25 14.71 25.89
N THR A 42 -32.39 14.04 24.71
CA THR A 42 -31.46 13.04 24.23
C THR A 42 -31.00 13.37 22.80
N VAL A 43 -29.72 13.27 22.58
CA VAL A 43 -29.10 13.18 21.24
C VAL A 43 -29.02 11.71 20.90
N ASN A 44 -29.71 11.28 19.85
CA ASN A 44 -29.66 9.90 19.38
C ASN A 44 -28.84 9.80 18.11
N LEU A 45 -27.89 8.86 18.10
CA LEU A 45 -27.02 8.51 16.97
C LEU A 45 -27.30 7.07 16.55
N PHE A 46 -28.28 6.87 15.69
CA PHE A 46 -28.66 5.55 15.22
C PHE A 46 -27.78 5.08 14.06
N LEU A 47 -26.97 4.04 14.26
CA LEU A 47 -26.18 3.41 13.20
C LEU A 47 -27.13 2.63 12.27
N HIS A 48 -27.37 3.16 11.08
CA HIS A 48 -28.36 2.57 10.17
C HIS A 48 -27.75 1.99 8.89
N ASP A 49 -26.49 2.32 8.57
CA ASP A 49 -25.85 1.86 7.35
C ASP A 49 -24.35 1.61 7.59
N VAL A 50 -23.88 0.47 7.08
CA VAL A 50 -22.48 0.03 7.17
C VAL A 50 -22.06 -0.47 5.81
N GLN A 51 -21.15 0.25 5.13
CA GLN A 51 -20.73 -0.07 3.78
C GLN A 51 -19.20 -0.01 3.65
N GLU A 52 -18.65 -0.81 2.74
CA GLU A 52 -17.23 -0.69 2.41
C GLU A 52 -16.94 0.64 1.68
N ASN A 53 -15.95 1.37 2.17
CA ASN A 53 -15.40 2.53 1.47
C ASN A 53 -14.37 2.09 0.42
N ARG A 54 -14.85 1.91 -0.82
CA ARG A 54 -13.99 1.44 -1.92
C ARG A 54 -12.95 2.47 -2.36
N ALA A 55 -13.19 3.77 -2.14
CA ALA A 55 -12.24 4.82 -2.48
C ALA A 55 -11.00 4.82 -1.56
N LEU A 56 -11.18 4.38 -0.31
CA LEU A 56 -10.11 4.26 0.67
C LEU A 56 -9.61 2.82 0.86
N ARG A 57 -10.02 1.90 -0.02
CA ARG A 57 -9.55 0.51 0.02
C ARG A 57 -8.06 0.46 -0.30
N ASP A 58 -7.29 -0.06 0.62
CA ASP A 58 -5.90 -0.44 0.36
C ASP A 58 -5.85 -1.90 -0.10
N THR A 59 -5.11 -2.17 -1.17
CA THR A 59 -4.95 -3.52 -1.74
C THR A 59 -3.57 -4.10 -1.50
N ALA A 60 -2.60 -3.26 -1.11
CA ALA A 60 -1.25 -3.71 -0.84
C ALA A 60 -1.18 -4.42 0.53
N PRO A 61 -0.56 -5.60 0.62
CA PRO A 61 -0.35 -6.25 1.91
C PRO A 61 0.57 -5.43 2.80
N LEU A 62 0.27 -5.41 4.09
CA LEU A 62 1.12 -4.80 5.10
C LEU A 62 2.26 -5.78 5.44
N LEU A 63 3.48 -5.29 5.46
CA LEU A 63 4.67 -6.07 5.78
C LEU A 63 5.26 -5.56 7.10
N ASP A 64 5.04 -6.31 8.16
CA ASP A 64 5.66 -6.05 9.46
C ASP A 64 7.00 -6.80 9.54
N ARG A 65 8.07 -6.11 9.87
CA ARG A 65 9.39 -6.72 10.07
C ARG A 65 9.56 -7.11 11.53
N THR A 66 9.78 -8.39 11.75
CA THR A 66 10.31 -8.93 13.01
C THR A 66 11.76 -9.37 12.76
N ASP A 67 12.63 -9.37 13.74
CA ASP A 67 14.11 -9.50 13.62
C ASP A 67 14.65 -10.38 12.49
N SER A 68 14.01 -11.50 12.20
CA SER A 68 14.45 -12.47 11.19
C SER A 68 13.40 -12.82 10.14
N GLN A 69 12.23 -12.20 10.18
CA GLN A 69 11.11 -12.54 9.31
C GLN A 69 10.32 -11.29 8.91
N TYR A 70 9.70 -11.34 7.75
CA TYR A 70 8.61 -10.46 7.38
C TYR A 70 7.29 -11.19 7.57
N VAL A 71 6.35 -10.54 8.23
CA VAL A 71 4.99 -11.03 8.38
C VAL A 71 4.11 -10.21 7.46
N SER A 72 3.52 -10.86 6.46
CA SER A 72 2.56 -10.25 5.58
C SER A 72 1.16 -10.41 6.18
N ARG A 73 0.40 -9.34 6.24
CA ARG A 73 -1.02 -9.35 6.64
C ARG A 73 -1.86 -8.52 5.68
N ARG A 74 -3.13 -8.84 5.61
CA ARG A 74 -4.08 -8.07 4.81
C ARG A 74 -4.27 -6.68 5.42
N PRO A 75 -4.41 -5.62 4.59
CA PRO A 75 -4.77 -4.30 5.09
C PRO A 75 -6.17 -4.33 5.73
N PRO A 76 -6.44 -3.43 6.70
CA PRO A 76 -7.77 -3.29 7.27
C PRO A 76 -8.83 -2.97 6.22
N LEU A 77 -10.01 -3.57 6.36
CA LEU A 77 -11.18 -3.21 5.58
C LEU A 77 -11.64 -1.81 5.99
N ARG A 78 -11.69 -0.88 5.05
CA ARG A 78 -12.21 0.48 5.29
C ARG A 78 -13.72 0.47 5.19
N VAL A 79 -14.40 0.85 6.28
CA VAL A 79 -15.85 0.76 6.39
C VAL A 79 -16.44 2.11 6.82
N ASP A 80 -17.39 2.59 6.03
CA ASP A 80 -18.23 3.75 6.36
C ASP A 80 -19.35 3.31 7.29
N CYS A 81 -19.39 3.91 8.46
CA CYS A 81 -20.43 3.76 9.44
C CYS A 81 -21.31 5.02 9.40
N THR A 82 -22.55 4.91 8.94
CA THR A 82 -23.45 6.05 8.80
C THR A 82 -24.50 6.05 9.90
N TYR A 83 -24.47 7.12 10.70
CA TYR A 83 -25.43 7.37 11.77
C TYR A 83 -26.49 8.38 11.32
N LEU A 84 -27.72 8.12 11.67
CA LEU A 84 -28.79 9.13 11.68
C LEU A 84 -28.76 9.85 13.02
N VAL A 85 -28.48 11.15 13.00
CA VAL A 85 -28.44 11.98 14.20
C VAL A 85 -29.77 12.71 14.35
N THR A 86 -30.44 12.49 15.48
CA THR A 86 -31.71 13.11 15.85
C THR A 86 -31.67 13.66 17.28
N VAL A 87 -32.54 14.58 17.59
CA VAL A 87 -32.71 15.10 18.96
C VAL A 87 -34.12 14.86 19.42
N TRP A 88 -34.27 14.47 20.69
CA TRP A 88 -35.52 14.15 21.34
C TRP A 88 -35.65 14.97 22.62
N SER A 89 -36.53 15.98 22.61
CA SER A 89 -36.78 16.83 23.77
C SER A 89 -37.93 16.26 24.60
N THR A 90 -37.80 16.40 25.91
CA THR A 90 -38.88 16.10 26.87
C THR A 90 -39.81 17.27 27.10
N GLN A 91 -39.58 18.43 26.48
CA GLN A 91 -40.48 19.58 26.51
C GLN A 91 -41.82 19.27 25.82
N THR A 92 -42.82 20.08 26.09
CA THR A 92 -44.13 19.93 25.49
C THR A 92 -44.49 21.13 24.60
N GLY A 93 -45.42 20.93 23.69
CA GLY A 93 -45.95 21.98 22.82
C GLY A 93 -44.86 22.59 21.89
N GLY A 94 -44.97 23.88 21.61
CA GLY A 94 -44.06 24.60 20.71
C GLY A 94 -42.62 24.69 21.22
N LEU A 95 -42.39 24.55 22.51
CA LEU A 95 -41.02 24.54 23.08
C LEU A 95 -40.25 23.31 22.69
N LYS A 96 -40.92 22.18 22.48
CA LYS A 96 -40.29 20.94 22.05
C LYS A 96 -39.53 21.10 20.74
N ALA A 97 -40.21 21.55 19.70
CA ALA A 97 -39.60 21.74 18.38
C ALA A 97 -38.46 22.76 18.41
N ALA A 98 -38.62 23.86 19.15
CA ALA A 98 -37.59 24.88 19.28
C ALA A 98 -36.32 24.34 19.94
N GLU A 99 -36.46 23.56 21.01
CA GLU A 99 -35.32 22.91 21.68
C GLU A 99 -34.65 21.86 20.79
N GLU A 100 -35.43 20.99 20.14
CA GLU A 100 -34.90 19.98 19.21
C GLU A 100 -34.11 20.62 18.08
N HIS A 101 -34.62 21.67 17.44
CA HIS A 101 -33.93 22.38 16.36
C HIS A 101 -32.63 23.06 16.84
N ARG A 102 -32.70 23.72 18.01
CA ARG A 102 -31.55 24.41 18.58
C ARG A 102 -30.44 23.42 18.94
N LEU A 103 -30.77 22.35 19.65
CA LEU A 103 -29.79 21.35 20.07
C LEU A 103 -29.22 20.58 18.88
N LEU A 104 -30.07 20.22 17.88
CA LEU A 104 -29.63 19.58 16.66
C LEU A 104 -28.60 20.46 15.91
N GLY A 105 -28.85 21.76 15.81
CA GLY A 105 -27.92 22.72 15.23
C GLY A 105 -26.59 22.81 15.98
N LEU A 106 -26.62 22.79 17.32
CA LEU A 106 -25.40 22.80 18.12
C LEU A 106 -24.57 21.51 17.94
N VAL A 107 -25.23 20.34 17.89
CA VAL A 107 -24.58 19.05 17.63
C VAL A 107 -23.95 19.03 16.23
N LEU A 108 -24.68 19.52 15.21
CA LEU A 108 -24.19 19.64 13.85
C LEU A 108 -22.91 20.51 13.80
N LEU A 109 -22.96 21.71 14.38
CA LEU A 109 -21.81 22.62 14.41
C LEU A 109 -20.65 22.07 15.21
N TRP A 110 -20.91 21.35 16.28
CA TRP A 110 -19.84 20.71 17.07
C TRP A 110 -19.14 19.61 16.30
N LEU A 111 -19.90 18.66 15.72
CA LEU A 111 -19.36 17.52 14.97
C LEU A 111 -18.68 17.95 13.67
N SER A 112 -19.16 19.01 13.01
CA SER A 112 -18.56 19.52 11.77
C SER A 112 -17.15 20.10 11.93
N ARG A 113 -16.69 20.30 13.17
CA ARG A 113 -15.29 20.72 13.45
C ARG A 113 -14.27 19.62 13.20
N PHE A 114 -14.70 18.38 13.12
CA PHE A 114 -13.82 17.22 13.04
C PHE A 114 -13.97 16.57 11.66
N GLU A 115 -13.12 16.99 10.71
CA GLU A 115 -12.97 16.27 9.42
C GLU A 115 -12.32 14.90 9.62
N VAL A 116 -11.50 14.79 10.67
CA VAL A 116 -10.90 13.57 11.20
C VAL A 116 -11.11 13.58 12.70
N ILE A 117 -11.52 12.45 13.26
CA ILE A 117 -11.71 12.33 14.71
C ILE A 117 -10.36 12.40 15.41
N ASP A 118 -10.23 13.29 16.39
CA ASP A 118 -9.01 13.43 17.20
C ASP A 118 -8.74 12.16 18.00
N ASP A 119 -7.47 11.76 18.08
CA ASP A 119 -7.01 10.56 18.79
C ASP A 119 -7.45 10.54 20.28
N ARG A 120 -7.57 11.72 20.89
CA ARG A 120 -8.01 11.86 22.30
C ARG A 120 -9.41 11.34 22.58
N PHE A 121 -10.24 11.19 21.55
CA PHE A 121 -11.62 10.68 21.68
C PHE A 121 -11.70 9.17 21.40
N LEU A 122 -10.69 8.59 20.74
CA LEU A 122 -10.72 7.22 20.30
C LEU A 122 -10.79 6.25 21.49
N GLN A 123 -11.68 5.26 21.39
CA GLN A 123 -11.92 4.28 22.43
C GLN A 123 -11.70 2.86 21.92
N GLY A 124 -11.28 1.98 22.84
CA GLY A 124 -11.13 0.54 22.57
C GLY A 124 -10.25 0.22 21.38
N GLY A 125 -10.72 -0.60 20.47
CA GLY A 125 -10.00 -1.02 19.27
C GLY A 125 -9.82 0.06 18.21
N LEU A 126 -10.32 1.29 18.42
CA LEU A 126 -10.10 2.43 17.54
C LEU A 126 -8.90 3.29 17.97
N THR A 127 -8.29 3.04 19.12
CA THR A 127 -7.07 3.74 19.55
C THR A 127 -5.89 3.44 18.61
N ILE A 128 -4.91 4.33 18.56
CA ILE A 128 -3.73 4.18 17.73
C ILE A 128 -2.50 3.89 18.62
N PRO A 129 -1.83 2.73 18.48
CA PRO A 129 -2.31 1.50 17.86
C PRO A 129 -3.46 0.84 18.64
N PRO A 130 -4.27 -0.10 18.10
CA PRO A 130 -4.02 -0.87 16.88
C PRO A 130 -4.54 -0.25 15.58
N GLN A 131 -5.31 0.86 15.62
CA GLN A 131 -5.80 1.51 14.40
C GLN A 131 -4.66 2.08 13.57
N LEU A 132 -4.62 1.75 12.27
CA LEU A 132 -3.53 2.17 11.37
C LEU A 132 -3.84 3.47 10.61
N TYR A 133 -5.12 3.81 10.49
CA TYR A 133 -5.55 4.93 9.66
C TYR A 133 -6.34 5.94 10.50
N PRO A 134 -6.24 7.23 10.14
CA PRO A 134 -7.12 8.23 10.72
C PRO A 134 -8.58 7.90 10.42
N LEU A 135 -9.50 8.36 11.25
CA LEU A 135 -10.94 8.17 11.13
C LEU A 135 -11.58 9.43 10.53
N PRO A 136 -11.69 9.54 9.19
CA PRO A 136 -12.39 10.67 8.59
C PRO A 136 -13.87 10.63 8.92
N ALA A 137 -14.42 11.81 9.18
CA ALA A 137 -15.83 12.01 9.47
C ALA A 137 -16.44 13.04 8.53
N THR A 138 -17.64 12.77 8.04
CA THR A 138 -18.42 13.69 7.21
C THR A 138 -19.79 13.91 7.80
N VAL A 139 -20.23 15.17 7.84
CA VAL A 139 -21.46 15.58 8.52
C VAL A 139 -22.42 16.20 7.50
N ALA A 140 -23.70 15.84 7.59
CA ALA A 140 -24.79 16.36 6.79
C ALA A 140 -24.62 16.20 5.26
N GLN A 141 -23.86 15.19 4.82
CA GLN A 141 -23.78 14.84 3.40
C GLN A 141 -24.79 13.74 3.08
N GLN A 142 -25.69 14.03 2.14
CA GLN A 142 -26.61 13.01 1.63
C GLN A 142 -25.96 12.20 0.52
N LYS A 143 -26.04 10.87 0.64
CA LYS A 143 -25.76 10.00 -0.51
C LYS A 143 -26.91 10.11 -1.51
N GLU A 144 -26.59 10.31 -2.79
CA GLU A 144 -27.60 10.37 -3.88
C GLU A 144 -28.51 9.13 -3.85
N GLY A 145 -29.82 9.33 -3.97
CA GLY A 145 -30.81 8.25 -4.11
C GLY A 145 -31.43 7.72 -2.81
N GLN A 146 -31.03 8.15 -1.62
CA GLN A 146 -31.68 7.75 -0.37
C GLN A 146 -32.82 8.71 0.00
N GLY A 147 -34.03 8.36 -0.37
CA GLY A 147 -35.23 9.07 0.06
C GLY A 147 -35.53 8.83 1.55
N MET A 148 -35.26 9.81 2.41
CA MET A 148 -35.53 9.72 3.87
C MET A 148 -36.99 9.42 4.21
N GLY A 149 -37.93 9.66 3.31
CA GLY A 149 -39.34 9.40 3.53
C GLY A 149 -39.68 7.92 3.79
N GLN A 150 -39.17 7.02 2.98
CA GLN A 150 -39.34 5.57 3.17
C GLN A 150 -38.71 5.09 4.48
N PHE A 151 -37.55 5.66 4.83
CA PHE A 151 -36.84 5.35 6.07
C PHE A 151 -37.70 5.66 7.31
N TRP A 152 -38.27 6.88 7.39
CA TRP A 152 -39.15 7.26 8.48
C TRP A 152 -40.42 6.39 8.56
N THR A 153 -40.99 6.04 7.41
CA THR A 153 -42.11 5.13 7.33
C THR A 153 -41.76 3.75 7.89
N ALA A 154 -40.59 3.22 7.57
CA ALA A 154 -40.13 1.93 8.08
C ALA A 154 -39.92 1.93 9.61
N LEU A 155 -39.47 3.05 10.18
CA LEU A 155 -39.34 3.22 11.65
C LEU A 155 -40.68 3.42 12.35
N GLY A 156 -41.77 3.69 11.62
CA GLY A 156 -43.12 3.91 12.20
C GLY A 156 -43.26 5.25 12.93
N VAL A 157 -42.40 6.23 12.63
CA VAL A 157 -42.41 7.57 13.24
C VAL A 157 -42.61 8.65 12.20
N ALA A 158 -43.18 9.78 12.59
CA ALA A 158 -43.28 10.95 11.73
C ALA A 158 -41.88 11.48 11.35
N PRO A 159 -41.73 12.00 10.13
CA PRO A 159 -40.48 12.66 9.71
C PRO A 159 -40.09 13.78 10.69
N ARG A 160 -38.84 13.84 11.06
CA ARG A 160 -38.29 14.85 11.95
C ARG A 160 -36.93 15.35 11.45
N PRO A 161 -36.52 16.55 11.92
CA PRO A 161 -35.18 17.06 11.57
C PRO A 161 -34.09 16.10 12.00
N ALA A 162 -33.20 15.80 11.05
CA ALA A 162 -32.09 14.88 11.25
C ALA A 162 -30.96 15.21 10.26
N PHE A 163 -29.76 14.79 10.59
CA PHE A 163 -28.64 14.78 9.62
C PHE A 163 -27.87 13.46 9.70
N SER A 164 -27.11 13.15 8.67
CA SER A 164 -26.24 12.00 8.65
C SER A 164 -24.84 12.37 9.14
N LEU A 165 -24.24 11.48 9.95
CA LEU A 165 -22.82 11.47 10.31
C LEU A 165 -22.24 10.18 9.78
N THR A 166 -21.25 10.27 8.88
CA THR A 166 -20.53 9.09 8.38
C THR A 166 -19.09 9.12 8.88
N VAL A 167 -18.66 8.06 9.52
CA VAL A 167 -17.27 7.87 9.99
C VAL A 167 -16.68 6.65 9.32
N THR A 168 -15.50 6.79 8.72
CA THR A 168 -14.78 5.66 8.14
C THR A 168 -13.81 5.08 9.15
N ILE A 169 -13.98 3.79 9.47
CA ILE A 169 -13.10 3.04 10.38
C ILE A 169 -12.34 1.97 9.62
N GLY A 170 -11.22 1.50 10.18
CA GLY A 170 -10.48 0.34 9.69
C GLY A 170 -10.83 -0.90 10.51
N LEU A 171 -11.36 -1.93 9.87
CA LEU A 171 -11.63 -3.22 10.48
C LEU A 171 -10.53 -4.20 10.12
N GLN A 172 -9.75 -4.64 11.12
CA GLN A 172 -8.73 -5.66 10.87
C GLN A 172 -9.42 -7.01 10.58
N PRO A 173 -9.19 -7.61 9.40
CA PRO A 173 -9.66 -8.97 9.13
C PRO A 173 -9.04 -9.95 10.13
N PHE A 174 -9.70 -11.08 10.39
CA PHE A 174 -9.12 -12.17 11.18
C PHE A 174 -7.81 -12.61 10.53
N ASP A 175 -6.76 -12.72 11.34
CA ASP A 175 -5.38 -12.83 10.85
C ASP A 175 -5.11 -14.13 10.12
N GLU A 176 -4.91 -14.04 8.81
CA GLU A 176 -4.04 -14.96 8.08
C GLU A 176 -2.69 -14.26 7.92
N THR A 177 -1.78 -14.46 8.86
CA THR A 177 -0.41 -13.98 8.75
C THR A 177 0.43 -15.01 8.00
N VAL A 178 1.08 -14.60 6.92
CA VAL A 178 2.03 -15.45 6.20
C VAL A 178 3.43 -14.98 6.53
N PRO A 179 4.24 -15.78 7.28
CA PRO A 179 5.61 -15.44 7.56
C PRO A 179 6.49 -15.69 6.33
N TYR A 180 7.36 -14.76 6.00
CA TYR A 180 8.40 -14.91 5.00
C TYR A 180 9.77 -14.75 5.68
N PRO A 181 10.77 -15.61 5.35
CA PRO A 181 12.11 -15.40 5.87
C PRO A 181 12.66 -14.06 5.38
N ALA A 182 13.25 -13.27 6.29
CA ALA A 182 13.95 -12.06 5.90
C ALA A 182 15.21 -12.47 5.13
N VAL A 183 15.41 -11.90 3.94
CA VAL A 183 16.67 -12.03 3.24
C VAL A 183 17.71 -11.23 4.02
N GLN A 184 18.58 -11.93 4.75
CA GLN A 184 19.63 -11.32 5.59
C GLN A 184 20.86 -10.91 4.76
N GLY A 185 20.98 -11.40 3.56
CA GLY A 185 22.04 -11.09 2.61
C GLY A 185 21.77 -11.73 1.26
N VAL A 186 22.23 -11.12 0.21
CA VAL A 186 22.35 -11.74 -1.11
C VAL A 186 23.83 -12.05 -1.27
N ASP A 187 24.23 -13.32 -1.11
CA ASP A 187 25.53 -13.78 -1.57
C ASP A 187 25.49 -13.79 -3.10
N VAL A 188 26.01 -12.73 -3.68
CA VAL A 188 26.35 -12.76 -5.10
C VAL A 188 27.60 -13.63 -5.20
N ALA A 189 27.41 -14.89 -5.59
CA ALA A 189 28.53 -15.77 -5.83
C ALA A 189 29.50 -15.08 -6.82
N PRO A 190 30.80 -15.00 -6.51
CA PRO A 190 31.79 -14.35 -7.39
C PRO A 190 31.79 -14.90 -8.83
N ALA A 191 31.32 -16.12 -9.04
CA ALA A 191 31.13 -16.73 -10.36
C ALA A 191 30.11 -15.99 -11.26
N LEU A 192 29.28 -15.11 -10.71
CA LEU A 192 28.37 -14.21 -11.45
C LEU A 192 28.94 -12.80 -11.59
N LEU A 193 30.03 -12.48 -10.92
CA LEU A 193 30.86 -11.33 -11.30
C LEU A 193 31.43 -11.66 -12.67
N ASN A 194 30.82 -11.08 -13.70
CA ASN A 194 31.29 -11.20 -15.07
C ASN A 194 32.79 -10.85 -15.10
N HIS A 195 33.64 -11.86 -15.14
CA HIS A 195 35.01 -11.63 -15.52
C HIS A 195 34.98 -10.81 -16.82
N PRO A 196 35.75 -9.75 -16.97
CA PRO A 196 35.76 -9.01 -18.20
C PRO A 196 36.01 -10.01 -19.33
N ALA A 197 35.28 -9.89 -20.45
CA ALA A 197 35.47 -10.84 -21.55
C ALA A 197 36.92 -10.83 -22.02
N LEU A 198 37.50 -12.01 -22.24
CA LEU A 198 38.77 -12.12 -22.93
C LEU A 198 38.56 -11.65 -24.36
N THR A 199 39.12 -10.50 -24.72
CA THR A 199 38.90 -9.85 -26.01
C THR A 199 40.16 -9.78 -26.83
N GLY A 200 40.01 -9.71 -28.14
CA GLY A 200 41.14 -9.56 -29.04
C GLY A 200 40.72 -9.16 -30.46
N ARG A 201 41.75 -8.98 -31.31
CA ARG A 201 41.55 -8.74 -32.75
C ARG A 201 42.46 -9.59 -33.56
N VAL A 202 41.93 -10.19 -34.62
CA VAL A 202 42.71 -10.89 -35.63
C VAL A 202 43.11 -9.89 -36.74
N ARG A 203 44.42 -9.77 -36.98
CA ARG A 203 44.96 -8.83 -37.95
C ARG A 203 46.00 -9.58 -38.84
N ASN A 204 46.16 -9.11 -40.08
CA ASN A 204 47.22 -9.58 -40.94
C ASN A 204 48.51 -8.77 -40.69
N ARG A 205 49.61 -9.10 -41.42
CA ARG A 205 50.94 -8.44 -41.31
C ARG A 205 50.89 -6.94 -41.63
N THR A 206 49.86 -6.45 -42.38
CA THR A 206 49.68 -5.04 -42.71
C THR A 206 48.77 -4.34 -41.72
N LEU A 207 48.46 -5.00 -40.57
CA LEU A 207 47.55 -4.54 -39.52
C LEU A 207 46.08 -4.41 -39.94
N ALA A 208 45.72 -4.86 -41.13
CA ALA A 208 44.34 -4.88 -41.60
C ALA A 208 43.52 -5.95 -40.83
N PRO A 209 42.24 -5.71 -40.53
CA PRO A 209 41.38 -6.69 -39.88
C PRO A 209 41.18 -7.92 -40.75
N VAL A 210 41.07 -9.10 -40.09
CA VAL A 210 40.77 -10.37 -40.76
C VAL A 210 39.39 -10.83 -40.27
N PRO A 211 38.31 -10.47 -40.99
CA PRO A 211 36.98 -10.89 -40.65
C PRO A 211 36.77 -12.39 -40.87
N ALA A 212 35.77 -12.96 -40.21
CA ALA A 212 35.36 -14.36 -40.30
C ALA A 212 36.45 -15.37 -39.91
N ALA A 213 37.53 -14.94 -39.26
CA ALA A 213 38.51 -15.84 -38.67
C ALA A 213 37.87 -16.62 -37.51
N GLN A 214 38.01 -17.94 -37.52
CA GLN A 214 37.57 -18.75 -36.39
C GLN A 214 38.64 -18.71 -35.29
N VAL A 215 38.23 -18.29 -34.10
CA VAL A 215 39.08 -18.25 -32.90
C VAL A 215 38.58 -19.28 -31.90
N THR A 216 39.50 -20.16 -31.44
CA THR A 216 39.16 -21.21 -30.47
C THR A 216 40.14 -21.13 -29.30
N VAL A 217 39.60 -21.21 -28.08
CA VAL A 217 40.36 -21.40 -26.83
C VAL A 217 40.59 -22.91 -26.67
N ILE A 218 41.82 -23.37 -26.78
CA ILE A 218 42.10 -24.82 -26.81
C ILE A 218 41.69 -25.49 -25.51
N GLU A 219 42.00 -24.90 -24.38
CA GLU A 219 41.81 -25.48 -23.03
C GLU A 219 40.34 -25.63 -22.67
N SER A 220 39.48 -24.71 -23.09
CA SER A 220 38.03 -24.74 -22.78
C SER A 220 37.19 -25.30 -23.95
N GLY A 221 37.75 -25.37 -25.16
CA GLY A 221 36.99 -25.71 -26.38
C GLY A 221 36.02 -24.60 -26.85
N ALA A 222 35.99 -23.46 -26.18
CA ALA A 222 35.15 -22.35 -26.59
C ALA A 222 35.61 -21.78 -27.93
N ALA A 223 34.69 -21.55 -28.86
CA ALA A 223 34.99 -21.02 -30.19
C ALA A 223 34.09 -19.84 -30.54
N THR A 224 34.62 -18.86 -31.26
CA THR A 224 33.88 -17.71 -31.79
C THR A 224 34.41 -17.34 -33.19
N ILE A 225 33.69 -16.49 -33.90
CA ILE A 225 34.07 -15.97 -35.20
C ILE A 225 34.34 -14.47 -35.08
N ALA A 226 35.50 -14.03 -35.58
CA ALA A 226 35.86 -12.63 -35.61
C ALA A 226 34.90 -11.83 -36.49
N ASP A 227 34.48 -10.68 -36.00
CA ASP A 227 33.56 -9.76 -36.70
C ASP A 227 34.22 -9.04 -37.88
N ARG A 228 33.49 -8.09 -38.51
CA ARG A 228 34.01 -7.31 -39.65
C ARG A 228 35.24 -6.48 -39.32
N SER A 229 35.45 -6.12 -38.06
CA SER A 229 36.65 -5.41 -37.57
C SER A 229 37.77 -6.33 -37.11
N GLY A 230 37.60 -7.65 -37.29
CA GLY A 230 38.49 -8.68 -36.80
C GLY A 230 38.40 -8.92 -35.29
N ALA A 231 37.46 -8.30 -34.61
CA ALA A 231 37.32 -8.43 -33.15
C ALA A 231 36.67 -9.75 -32.75
N PHE A 232 37.09 -10.30 -31.61
CA PHE A 232 36.52 -11.49 -30.99
C PHE A 232 36.42 -11.28 -29.47
N ALA A 233 35.51 -12.01 -28.84
CA ALA A 233 35.32 -11.99 -27.38
C ALA A 233 34.90 -13.37 -26.88
N PHE A 234 35.39 -13.75 -25.70
CA PHE A 234 34.97 -14.92 -24.93
C PHE A 234 34.54 -14.46 -23.54
N SER A 235 33.30 -14.75 -23.16
CA SER A 235 32.78 -14.50 -21.82
C SER A 235 32.73 -15.82 -21.03
N GLY A 236 32.78 -15.72 -19.70
CA GLY A 236 32.62 -16.87 -18.82
C GLY A 236 33.84 -17.78 -18.73
N LEU A 237 35.02 -17.27 -19.06
CA LEU A 237 36.29 -17.95 -18.81
C LEU A 237 36.83 -17.54 -17.44
N ASP A 238 37.40 -18.48 -16.70
CA ASP A 238 38.15 -18.18 -15.47
C ASP A 238 39.50 -17.51 -15.79
N PHE A 239 40.06 -16.76 -14.83
CA PHE A 239 41.41 -16.23 -15.02
C PHE A 239 42.46 -17.35 -15.13
N GLY A 240 43.35 -17.20 -16.08
CA GLY A 240 44.36 -18.23 -16.35
C GLY A 240 45.14 -18.00 -17.64
N ALA A 241 46.00 -18.99 -18.00
CA ALA A 241 46.71 -19.01 -19.25
C ALA A 241 45.94 -19.85 -20.27
N TYR A 242 45.75 -19.28 -21.46
CA TYR A 242 44.98 -19.91 -22.54
C TYR A 242 45.77 -19.86 -23.86
N THR A 243 45.52 -20.86 -24.70
CA THR A 243 46.08 -20.90 -26.07
C THR A 243 44.94 -20.58 -27.05
N LEU A 244 45.04 -19.43 -27.70
CA LEU A 244 44.16 -19.06 -28.80
C LEU A 244 44.64 -19.72 -30.09
N LEU A 245 43.78 -20.54 -30.70
CA LEU A 245 43.96 -21.10 -32.02
C LEU A 245 43.11 -20.31 -33.03
N VAL A 246 43.77 -19.65 -33.98
CA VAL A 246 43.09 -18.88 -35.03
C VAL A 246 43.22 -19.62 -36.35
N ARG A 247 42.10 -19.87 -37.00
CA ARG A 247 41.97 -20.49 -38.32
C ARG A 247 41.34 -19.52 -39.31
N VAL A 248 42.03 -19.35 -40.42
CA VAL A 248 41.56 -18.57 -41.57
C VAL A 248 41.60 -19.48 -42.80
N PRO A 249 40.51 -19.58 -43.57
CA PRO A 249 40.50 -20.43 -44.77
C PRO A 249 41.67 -20.10 -45.72
N GLY A 250 42.42 -21.13 -46.13
CA GLY A 250 43.54 -20.97 -46.99
C GLY A 250 44.87 -20.50 -46.38
N GLN A 251 44.90 -20.36 -45.04
CA GLN A 251 46.10 -19.95 -44.30
C GLN A 251 46.45 -20.99 -43.23
N PRO A 252 47.76 -21.08 -42.84
CA PRO A 252 48.18 -21.96 -41.76
C PRO A 252 47.57 -21.52 -40.42
N ASP A 253 47.25 -22.49 -39.55
CA ASP A 253 46.76 -22.28 -38.21
C ASP A 253 47.76 -21.48 -37.34
N VAL A 254 47.26 -20.45 -36.64
CA VAL A 254 48.11 -19.64 -35.76
C VAL A 254 47.73 -19.94 -34.31
N ARG A 255 48.72 -20.20 -33.47
CA ARG A 255 48.55 -20.40 -32.02
C ARG A 255 49.20 -19.25 -31.27
N LYS A 256 48.49 -18.69 -30.27
CA LYS A 256 49.02 -17.65 -29.39
C LYS A 256 48.67 -17.95 -27.95
N LEU A 257 49.71 -18.06 -27.10
CA LEU A 257 49.52 -18.11 -25.65
C LEU A 257 49.15 -16.71 -25.15
N VAL A 258 48.11 -16.62 -24.31
CA VAL A 258 47.63 -15.39 -23.67
C VAL A 258 47.45 -15.64 -22.20
N THR A 259 47.79 -14.66 -21.37
CA THR A 259 47.43 -14.64 -19.94
C THR A 259 46.19 -13.77 -19.77
N TYR A 260 45.12 -14.36 -19.27
CA TYR A 260 43.89 -13.66 -18.96
C TYR A 260 43.83 -13.45 -17.44
N ASP A 261 43.90 -12.21 -16.99
CA ASP A 261 43.91 -11.84 -15.60
C ASP A 261 42.80 -10.79 -15.31
N ALA A 262 42.82 -10.19 -14.15
CA ALA A 262 41.77 -9.25 -13.70
C ALA A 262 41.70 -7.95 -14.52
N ALA A 263 42.64 -7.65 -15.39
CA ALA A 263 42.63 -6.44 -16.19
C ALA A 263 41.93 -6.66 -17.54
N ALA A 264 41.18 -5.65 -17.98
CA ALA A 264 40.64 -5.65 -19.34
C ALA A 264 41.78 -5.65 -20.37
N GLN A 265 42.00 -6.77 -21.02
CA GLN A 265 43.11 -6.98 -21.95
C GLN A 265 42.59 -7.21 -23.36
N VAL A 266 43.33 -6.67 -24.37
CA VAL A 266 43.05 -6.89 -25.78
C VAL A 266 44.19 -7.74 -26.37
N HIS A 267 43.92 -8.99 -26.68
CA HIS A 267 44.89 -9.94 -27.20
C HIS A 267 44.86 -9.98 -28.74
N ASN A 268 45.69 -9.16 -29.38
CA ASN A 268 45.77 -9.16 -30.83
C ASN A 268 46.52 -10.41 -31.34
N VAL A 269 45.97 -11.10 -32.34
CA VAL A 269 46.56 -12.24 -33.01
C VAL A 269 46.92 -11.85 -34.46
N MET A 270 48.16 -12.02 -34.80
CA MET A 270 48.68 -11.75 -36.15
C MET A 270 48.67 -13.04 -36.98
N VAL A 271 47.97 -13.02 -38.11
CA VAL A 271 47.94 -14.11 -39.05
C VAL A 271 48.78 -13.74 -40.28
N PRO A 272 49.38 -14.72 -40.97
CA PRO A 272 50.04 -14.48 -42.27
C PRO A 272 49.00 -13.89 -43.23
N GLY A 273 49.28 -12.80 -43.86
CA GLY A 273 48.40 -12.28 -44.91
C GLY A 273 48.46 -13.15 -46.17
N PRO A 274 47.50 -13.00 -47.07
CA PRO A 274 47.58 -13.60 -48.39
C PRO A 274 48.76 -13.09 -49.16
#